data_9d91b644601eca970307e35f0158c92f
#
_entry.id   9d91b644601eca970307e35f0158c92f
#
_cell.length_a   1.000
_cell.length_b   1.000
_cell.length_c   1.000
_cell.angle_alpha   90.00
_cell.angle_beta   90.00
_cell.angle_gamma   90.00
#
_symmetry.space_group_name_H-M   'P 1'
#
loop_
_entity.id
_entity.type
_entity.pdbx_description
1 polymer ?
#
loop_
_entity_poly.entity_id
_entity_poly.type
_entity_poly.pdbx_seq_one_letter_code
_entity_poly.pdbx_strand_id
1 'polypeptide(L)'
;MIRLEGVGKTYQDGTVAVHELDLEVGCGEIVTLVGPSGCGKSTTLKMINRLIEPTTGTISIDGSDVTDADPVKLRRNIGYVIQQVGLFPHQRIVNNVMTVPLLHGESKAFARERAIELLELVGLDPGLYAERYPHQLSGGQRQRVGVARALAANPPVLLMDEPFGAVDPIVRGRLQEEFRRLQRELGKTVVMVTHDIDEAVRMGDRVAVFAEGGRLAQYDVPAAVLGSPADDFVADFVGNSRGIRRLAVTPIDEALLEPLDGVSAGDLAAAIDIDATLEEALAVLMREDKAVLGVRRGPRFLGVLTPNGIHRALRDSVRSAR
;
A
#
# COMPACT_ATOMS: atom_id res chain seq x y z
N MET A 1 7.17 1.93 -15.39
CA MET A 1 6.46 3.16 -14.97
C MET A 1 7.39 4.12 -14.21
N ILE A 2 7.87 3.79 -13.00
CA ILE A 2 8.89 4.59 -12.29
C ILE A 2 10.17 3.78 -12.21
N ARG A 3 11.32 4.38 -12.56
CA ARG A 3 12.63 3.72 -12.49
C ARG A 3 13.63 4.66 -11.83
N LEU A 4 14.34 4.14 -10.86
CA LEU A 4 15.48 4.76 -10.18
C LEU A 4 16.72 3.93 -10.55
N GLU A 5 17.78 4.58 -11.08
CA GLU A 5 19.01 3.94 -11.52
C GLU A 5 20.22 4.60 -10.85
N GLY A 6 20.88 3.88 -9.95
CA GLY A 6 22.03 4.34 -9.17
C GLY A 6 21.76 5.61 -8.35
N VAL A 7 20.50 5.79 -7.89
CA VAL A 7 20.07 7.03 -7.26
C VAL A 7 20.69 7.18 -5.87
N GLY A 8 21.42 8.26 -5.66
CA GLY A 8 22.01 8.61 -4.39
C GLY A 8 21.62 10.00 -3.91
N LYS A 9 21.59 10.17 -2.57
CA LYS A 9 21.43 11.48 -1.94
C LYS A 9 22.37 11.66 -0.79
N THR A 10 23.31 12.62 -0.96
CA THR A 10 24.17 13.12 0.10
C THR A 10 23.82 14.58 0.36
N TYR A 11 23.58 14.94 1.60
CA TYR A 11 23.32 16.31 2.01
C TYR A 11 24.65 17.10 2.19
N GLN A 12 24.57 18.43 2.30
CA GLN A 12 25.75 19.31 2.41
C GLN A 12 26.60 19.05 3.65
N ASP A 13 26.00 18.52 4.71
CA ASP A 13 26.68 18.12 5.95
C ASP A 13 27.41 16.75 5.84
N GLY A 14 27.40 16.13 4.66
CA GLY A 14 27.99 14.82 4.41
C GLY A 14 27.08 13.64 4.74
N THR A 15 25.87 13.87 5.24
CA THR A 15 24.93 12.79 5.57
C THR A 15 24.44 12.10 4.31
N VAL A 16 24.70 10.79 4.18
CA VAL A 16 24.17 9.95 3.11
C VAL A 16 22.77 9.48 3.49
N ALA A 17 21.76 9.97 2.81
CA ALA A 17 20.36 9.61 3.05
C ALA A 17 19.87 8.47 2.17
N VAL A 18 20.41 8.33 0.95
CA VAL A 18 20.13 7.24 0.01
C VAL A 18 21.42 6.88 -0.69
N HIS A 19 21.73 5.59 -0.77
CA HIS A 19 22.96 5.07 -1.34
C HIS A 19 22.66 4.13 -2.51
N GLU A 20 23.06 4.53 -3.74
CA GLU A 20 22.99 3.74 -4.98
C GLU A 20 21.72 2.90 -5.13
N LEU A 21 20.57 3.57 -5.06
CA LEU A 21 19.27 2.91 -5.10
C LEU A 21 18.88 2.58 -6.54
N ASP A 22 18.73 1.29 -6.82
CA ASP A 22 18.05 0.76 -8.00
C ASP A 22 16.67 0.25 -7.60
N LEU A 23 15.62 0.81 -8.20
CA LEU A 23 14.24 0.45 -7.91
C LEU A 23 13.37 0.63 -9.15
N GLU A 24 12.58 -0.38 -9.48
CA GLU A 24 11.60 -0.32 -10.56
C GLU A 24 10.20 -0.56 -10.04
N VAL A 25 9.25 0.34 -10.39
CA VAL A 25 7.83 0.24 -10.04
C VAL A 25 7.03 0.05 -11.32
N GLY A 26 6.35 -1.06 -11.44
CA GLY A 26 5.50 -1.39 -12.57
C GLY A 26 4.27 -0.49 -12.69
N CYS A 27 3.68 -0.46 -13.88
CA CYS A 27 2.42 0.25 -14.09
C CYS A 27 1.28 -0.43 -13.31
N GLY A 28 0.51 0.34 -12.54
CA GLY A 28 -0.58 -0.18 -11.73
C GLY A 28 -0.15 -0.96 -10.47
N GLU A 29 1.14 -0.95 -10.13
CA GLU A 29 1.72 -1.64 -8.98
C GLU A 29 1.73 -0.73 -7.75
N ILE A 30 1.54 -1.32 -6.57
CA ILE A 30 1.80 -0.70 -5.28
C ILE A 30 3.16 -1.20 -4.78
N VAL A 31 4.13 -0.30 -4.66
CA VAL A 31 5.42 -0.57 -4.01
C VAL A 31 5.46 0.12 -2.65
N THR A 32 5.71 -0.65 -1.60
CA THR A 32 5.88 -0.11 -0.25
C THR A 32 7.35 -0.01 0.12
N LEU A 33 7.76 1.16 0.61
CA LEU A 33 9.08 1.41 1.16
C LEU A 33 9.01 1.30 2.68
N VAL A 34 9.70 0.36 3.28
CA VAL A 34 9.66 0.09 4.71
C VAL A 34 11.07 0.02 5.30
N GLY A 35 11.22 0.32 6.59
CA GLY A 35 12.51 0.30 7.29
C GLY A 35 12.54 1.26 8.48
N PRO A 36 13.65 1.31 9.24
CA PRO A 36 13.81 2.18 10.40
C PRO A 36 13.61 3.67 10.09
N SER A 37 13.39 4.47 11.12
CA SER A 37 13.34 5.92 10.96
C SER A 37 14.69 6.46 10.48
N GLY A 38 14.67 7.43 9.54
CA GLY A 38 15.90 8.04 9.00
C GLY A 38 16.61 7.24 7.90
N CYS A 39 16.13 6.05 7.50
CA CYS A 39 16.78 5.23 6.47
C CYS A 39 16.50 5.67 5.01
N GLY A 40 16.04 6.90 4.75
CA GLY A 40 15.97 7.45 3.40
C GLY A 40 14.63 7.28 2.65
N LYS A 41 13.61 6.59 3.18
CA LYS A 41 12.32 6.35 2.50
C LYS A 41 11.61 7.62 2.03
N SER A 42 11.35 8.54 2.95
CA SER A 42 10.72 9.83 2.61
C SER A 42 11.60 10.71 1.73
N THR A 43 12.93 10.57 1.82
CA THR A 43 13.88 11.24 0.92
C THR A 43 13.73 10.70 -0.51
N THR A 44 13.63 9.37 -0.66
CA THR A 44 13.37 8.72 -1.95
C THR A 44 12.06 9.21 -2.56
N LEU A 45 10.98 9.25 -1.77
CA LEU A 45 9.69 9.76 -2.22
C LEU A 45 9.76 11.22 -2.69
N LYS A 46 10.49 12.06 -1.95
CA LYS A 46 10.70 13.48 -2.29
C LYS A 46 11.54 13.65 -3.55
N MET A 47 12.50 12.76 -3.81
CA MET A 47 13.28 12.77 -5.06
C MET A 47 12.41 12.39 -6.27
N ILE A 48 11.57 11.36 -6.17
CA ILE A 48 10.62 10.99 -7.25
C ILE A 48 9.70 12.18 -7.58
N ASN A 49 9.24 12.93 -6.57
CA ASN A 49 8.41 14.13 -6.75
C ASN A 49 9.23 15.41 -7.08
N ARG A 50 10.55 15.25 -7.26
CA ARG A 50 11.47 16.37 -7.51
C ARG A 50 11.31 17.54 -6.50
N LEU A 51 11.02 17.21 -5.25
CA LEU A 51 11.09 18.17 -4.12
C LEU A 51 12.51 18.29 -3.60
N ILE A 52 13.33 17.28 -3.84
CA ILE A 52 14.77 17.21 -3.55
C ILE A 52 15.43 16.63 -4.80
N GLU A 53 16.51 17.24 -5.27
CA GLU A 53 17.29 16.70 -6.40
C GLU A 53 18.19 15.55 -5.89
N PRO A 54 18.33 14.45 -6.62
CA PRO A 54 19.34 13.42 -6.34
C PRO A 54 20.75 14.02 -6.47
N THR A 55 21.72 13.42 -5.78
CA THR A 55 23.14 13.78 -5.92
C THR A 55 23.79 12.97 -7.03
N THR A 56 23.34 11.72 -7.23
CA THR A 56 23.80 10.79 -8.26
C THR A 56 22.62 10.02 -8.82
N GLY A 57 22.82 9.41 -9.98
CA GLY A 57 21.82 8.57 -10.64
C GLY A 57 20.70 9.35 -11.31
N THR A 58 19.75 8.61 -11.87
CA THR A 58 18.61 9.16 -12.62
C THR A 58 17.29 8.58 -12.14
N ILE A 59 16.24 9.40 -12.22
CA ILE A 59 14.87 8.99 -11.90
C ILE A 59 14.01 9.26 -13.12
N SER A 60 13.32 8.25 -13.62
CA SER A 60 12.41 8.41 -14.75
C SER A 60 10.99 7.98 -14.41
N ILE A 61 10.00 8.66 -14.99
CA ILE A 61 8.58 8.31 -14.97
C ILE A 61 8.10 8.21 -16.41
N ASP A 62 7.56 7.04 -16.77
CA ASP A 62 7.17 6.72 -18.16
C ASP A 62 8.28 6.98 -19.18
N GLY A 63 9.52 6.67 -18.81
CA GLY A 63 10.72 6.85 -19.65
C GLY A 63 11.21 8.29 -19.76
N SER A 64 10.57 9.25 -19.10
CA SER A 64 11.01 10.65 -19.07
C SER A 64 11.77 10.96 -17.79
N ASP A 65 12.99 11.49 -17.88
CA ASP A 65 13.76 11.90 -16.71
C ASP A 65 13.03 13.03 -15.97
N VAL A 66 12.85 12.87 -14.67
CA VAL A 66 12.15 13.87 -13.84
C VAL A 66 12.95 15.18 -13.73
N THR A 67 14.27 15.14 -13.90
CA THR A 67 15.14 16.32 -13.82
C THR A 67 15.03 17.22 -15.05
N ASP A 68 14.63 16.68 -16.20
CA ASP A 68 14.42 17.42 -17.45
C ASP A 68 13.01 18.04 -17.54
N ALA A 69 12.07 17.52 -16.74
CA ALA A 69 10.69 17.96 -16.75
C ALA A 69 10.53 19.33 -16.05
N ASP A 70 9.52 20.12 -16.45
CA ASP A 70 9.08 21.27 -15.66
C ASP A 70 8.54 20.79 -14.29
N PRO A 71 9.12 21.24 -13.15
CA PRO A 71 8.76 20.72 -11.84
C PRO A 71 7.28 20.97 -11.48
N VAL A 72 6.68 22.04 -12.00
CA VAL A 72 5.27 22.35 -11.74
C VAL A 72 4.37 21.41 -12.50
N LYS A 73 4.68 21.14 -13.79
CA LYS A 73 3.95 20.18 -14.61
C LYS A 73 4.08 18.76 -14.06
N LEU A 74 5.28 18.37 -13.67
CA LEU A 74 5.54 17.06 -13.06
C LEU A 74 4.67 16.85 -11.82
N ARG A 75 4.72 17.78 -10.85
CA ARG A 75 4.00 17.66 -9.58
C ARG A 75 2.48 17.74 -9.73
N ARG A 76 1.97 18.40 -10.78
CA ARG A 76 0.52 18.39 -11.07
C ARG A 76 0.03 16.99 -11.47
N ASN A 77 0.88 16.21 -12.16
CA ASN A 77 0.56 14.86 -12.62
C ASN A 77 0.86 13.76 -11.58
N ILE A 78 1.33 14.13 -10.39
CA ILE A 78 1.61 13.22 -9.27
C ILE A 78 0.70 13.58 -8.11
N GLY A 79 -0.11 12.63 -7.66
CA GLY A 79 -0.84 12.76 -6.41
C GLY A 79 0.12 12.56 -5.24
N TYR A 80 0.17 13.50 -4.29
CA TYR A 80 1.10 13.42 -3.17
C TYR A 80 0.39 13.56 -1.84
N VAL A 81 0.46 12.49 -1.03
CA VAL A 81 0.00 12.46 0.37
C VAL A 81 1.22 12.61 1.26
N ILE A 82 1.33 13.74 1.96
CA ILE A 82 2.44 14.03 2.89
C ILE A 82 2.09 13.57 4.31
N GLN A 83 3.11 13.21 5.08
CA GLN A 83 2.99 12.74 6.46
C GLN A 83 2.20 13.71 7.37
N GLN A 84 2.47 14.99 7.29
CA GLN A 84 1.64 16.04 7.89
C GLN A 84 0.67 16.57 6.85
N VAL A 85 -0.56 16.16 6.87
CA VAL A 85 -1.61 16.24 5.83
C VAL A 85 -1.63 17.54 4.99
N GLY A 86 -1.03 18.65 5.45
CA GLY A 86 -0.85 19.89 4.69
C GLY A 86 -2.13 20.45 4.08
N LEU A 87 -3.28 20.30 4.75
CA LEU A 87 -4.51 20.94 4.32
C LEU A 87 -4.42 22.44 4.54
N PHE A 88 -5.03 23.22 3.63
CA PHE A 88 -5.13 24.65 3.76
C PHE A 88 -6.09 25.00 4.92
N PRO A 89 -5.60 25.52 6.07
CA PRO A 89 -6.41 25.67 7.29
C PRO A 89 -7.54 26.69 7.14
N HIS A 90 -7.40 27.62 6.23
CA HIS A 90 -8.38 28.68 5.93
C HIS A 90 -9.39 28.27 4.86
N GLN A 91 -9.27 27.09 4.27
CA GLN A 91 -10.19 26.57 3.27
C GLN A 91 -11.07 25.46 3.84
N ARG A 92 -12.31 25.38 3.36
CA ARG A 92 -13.21 24.25 3.67
C ARG A 92 -12.67 22.95 3.09
N ILE A 93 -13.14 21.82 3.62
CA ILE A 93 -12.69 20.48 3.20
C ILE A 93 -12.92 20.27 1.70
N VAL A 94 -14.10 20.57 1.20
CA VAL A 94 -14.40 20.46 -0.23
C VAL A 94 -13.43 21.29 -1.09
N ASN A 95 -13.09 22.51 -0.68
CA ASN A 95 -12.18 23.37 -1.41
C ASN A 95 -10.72 22.86 -1.36
N ASN A 96 -10.33 22.23 -0.24
CA ASN A 96 -9.04 21.55 -0.16
C ASN A 96 -8.91 20.44 -1.23
N VAL A 97 -9.95 19.64 -1.41
CA VAL A 97 -9.97 18.58 -2.44
C VAL A 97 -10.04 19.15 -3.85
N MET A 98 -10.82 20.21 -4.07
CA MET A 98 -10.96 20.87 -5.37
C MET A 98 -9.67 21.55 -5.86
N THR A 99 -8.69 21.80 -4.99
CA THR A 99 -7.50 22.62 -5.31
C THR A 99 -6.76 22.12 -6.56
N VAL A 100 -6.48 20.82 -6.64
CA VAL A 100 -5.67 20.27 -7.75
C VAL A 100 -6.44 20.26 -9.07
N PRO A 101 -7.70 19.81 -9.16
CA PRO A 101 -8.51 19.95 -10.37
C PRO A 101 -8.59 21.39 -10.90
N LEU A 102 -8.79 22.37 -10.02
CA LEU A 102 -8.80 23.78 -10.40
C LEU A 102 -7.46 24.26 -10.96
N LEU A 103 -6.33 23.77 -10.44
CA LEU A 103 -4.99 24.06 -10.98
C LEU A 103 -4.77 23.44 -12.37
N HIS A 104 -5.51 22.38 -12.70
CA HIS A 104 -5.54 21.79 -14.05
C HIS A 104 -6.47 22.53 -15.01
N GLY A 105 -7.22 23.55 -14.53
CA GLY A 105 -8.14 24.33 -15.35
C GLY A 105 -9.56 23.77 -15.44
N GLU A 106 -9.86 22.76 -14.62
CA GLU A 106 -11.22 22.20 -14.56
C GLU A 106 -12.25 23.21 -14.04
N SER A 107 -13.50 23.04 -14.45
CA SER A 107 -14.57 23.89 -13.98
C SER A 107 -14.85 23.71 -12.49
N LYS A 108 -15.33 24.75 -11.80
CA LYS A 108 -15.73 24.65 -10.39
C LYS A 108 -16.80 23.59 -10.15
N ALA A 109 -17.73 23.41 -11.10
CA ALA A 109 -18.80 22.42 -10.99
C ALA A 109 -18.22 21.01 -11.01
N PHE A 110 -17.38 20.68 -11.99
CA PHE A 110 -16.71 19.41 -12.09
C PHE A 110 -15.81 19.14 -10.88
N ALA A 111 -14.97 20.12 -10.48
CA ALA A 111 -14.09 19.96 -9.33
C ALA A 111 -14.86 19.71 -8.02
N ARG A 112 -16.05 20.33 -7.85
CA ARG A 112 -16.90 20.11 -6.68
C ARG A 112 -17.55 18.72 -6.70
N GLU A 113 -18.10 18.30 -7.82
CA GLU A 113 -18.70 16.98 -7.98
C GLU A 113 -17.66 15.90 -7.67
N ARG A 114 -16.46 16.00 -8.27
CA ARG A 114 -15.35 15.10 -8.03
C ARG A 114 -14.88 15.09 -6.56
N ALA A 115 -14.87 16.25 -5.91
CA ALA A 115 -14.53 16.34 -4.50
C ALA A 115 -15.55 15.64 -3.59
N ILE A 116 -16.84 15.72 -3.90
CA ILE A 116 -17.91 15.04 -3.18
C ILE A 116 -17.76 13.51 -3.32
N GLU A 117 -17.61 12.99 -4.54
CA GLU A 117 -17.36 11.58 -4.80
C GLU A 117 -16.16 11.05 -4.00
N LEU A 118 -15.06 11.79 -4.01
CA LEU A 118 -13.83 11.37 -3.32
C LEU A 118 -13.94 11.44 -1.80
N LEU A 119 -14.73 12.37 -1.25
CA LEU A 119 -15.02 12.40 0.18
C LEU A 119 -15.84 11.19 0.61
N GLU A 120 -16.86 10.79 -0.15
CA GLU A 120 -17.64 9.57 0.09
C GLU A 120 -16.73 8.34 0.04
N LEU A 121 -15.88 8.28 -0.99
CA LEU A 121 -14.93 7.23 -1.22
C LEU A 121 -13.98 6.98 -0.04
N VAL A 122 -13.47 8.05 0.59
CA VAL A 122 -12.63 7.94 1.78
C VAL A 122 -13.44 7.83 3.09
N GLY A 123 -14.74 7.54 3.00
CA GLY A 123 -15.63 7.33 4.16
C GLY A 123 -15.90 8.61 4.96
N LEU A 124 -15.94 9.76 4.30
CA LEU A 124 -16.33 11.03 4.88
C LEU A 124 -17.62 11.52 4.23
N ASP A 125 -18.75 11.41 4.93
CA ASP A 125 -20.03 11.92 4.45
C ASP A 125 -19.94 13.41 4.06
N PRO A 126 -20.10 13.77 2.76
CA PRO A 126 -19.97 15.14 2.31
C PRO A 126 -21.00 16.09 2.94
N GLY A 127 -22.19 15.58 3.25
CA GLY A 127 -23.23 16.37 3.93
C GLY A 127 -22.79 16.86 5.30
N LEU A 128 -21.92 16.10 5.98
CA LEU A 128 -21.40 16.45 7.30
C LEU A 128 -20.05 17.16 7.26
N TYR A 129 -19.18 16.83 6.29
CA TYR A 129 -17.77 17.23 6.34
C TYR A 129 -17.35 18.24 5.26
N ALA A 130 -18.02 18.29 4.09
CA ALA A 130 -17.57 19.11 2.96
C ALA A 130 -17.38 20.60 3.32
N GLU A 131 -18.28 21.15 4.11
CA GLU A 131 -18.29 22.55 4.48
C GLU A 131 -17.51 22.86 5.77
N ARG A 132 -16.94 21.86 6.44
CA ARG A 132 -16.08 22.05 7.63
C ARG A 132 -14.69 22.55 7.25
N TYR A 133 -13.97 23.03 8.25
CA TYR A 133 -12.57 23.41 8.17
C TYR A 133 -11.66 22.30 8.76
N PRO A 134 -10.38 22.23 8.37
CA PRO A 134 -9.45 21.19 8.85
C PRO A 134 -9.34 21.09 10.38
N HIS A 135 -9.42 22.20 11.11
CA HIS A 135 -9.35 22.22 12.58
C HIS A 135 -10.57 21.56 13.25
N GLN A 136 -11.67 21.37 12.53
CA GLN A 136 -12.88 20.71 13.02
C GLN A 136 -12.88 19.19 12.79
N LEU A 137 -11.79 18.64 12.23
CA LEU A 137 -11.62 17.22 11.92
C LEU A 137 -10.59 16.58 12.85
N SER A 138 -10.77 15.28 13.14
CA SER A 138 -9.75 14.47 13.79
C SER A 138 -8.50 14.30 12.88
N GLY A 139 -7.37 13.84 13.45
CA GLY A 139 -6.16 13.55 12.69
C GLY A 139 -6.40 12.58 11.52
N GLY A 140 -7.08 11.46 11.78
CA GLY A 140 -7.42 10.47 10.77
C GLY A 140 -8.41 10.98 9.71
N GLN A 141 -9.36 11.85 10.09
CA GLN A 141 -10.26 12.50 9.13
C GLN A 141 -9.49 13.45 8.21
N ARG A 142 -8.57 14.26 8.76
CA ARG A 142 -7.70 15.11 7.94
C ARG A 142 -6.86 14.29 6.97
N GLN A 143 -6.33 13.15 7.41
CA GLN A 143 -5.52 12.28 6.57
C GLN A 143 -6.33 11.72 5.39
N ARG A 144 -7.57 11.29 5.61
CA ARG A 144 -8.51 10.87 4.56
C ARG A 144 -8.81 11.98 3.55
N VAL A 145 -8.97 13.21 4.00
CA VAL A 145 -9.09 14.37 3.10
C VAL A 145 -7.82 14.56 2.26
N GLY A 146 -6.64 14.34 2.84
CA GLY A 146 -5.36 14.37 2.12
C GLY A 146 -5.29 13.34 0.99
N VAL A 147 -5.78 12.12 1.24
CA VAL A 147 -5.89 11.07 0.21
C VAL A 147 -6.88 11.48 -0.89
N ALA A 148 -8.08 11.96 -0.51
CA ALA A 148 -9.07 12.46 -1.48
C ALA A 148 -8.49 13.57 -2.36
N ARG A 149 -7.76 14.54 -1.78
CA ARG A 149 -7.09 15.62 -2.52
C ARG A 149 -6.04 15.09 -3.50
N ALA A 150 -5.24 14.10 -3.09
CA ALA A 150 -4.22 13.50 -3.95
C ALA A 150 -4.83 12.78 -5.16
N LEU A 151 -6.02 12.18 -5.01
CA LEU A 151 -6.76 11.50 -6.07
C LEU A 151 -7.56 12.45 -6.97
N ALA A 152 -7.75 13.72 -6.57
CA ALA A 152 -8.75 14.62 -7.18
C ALA A 152 -8.51 14.87 -8.67
N ALA A 153 -7.26 15.04 -9.09
CA ALA A 153 -6.89 15.24 -10.50
C ALA A 153 -6.70 13.92 -11.28
N ASN A 154 -7.08 12.79 -10.70
CA ASN A 154 -6.93 11.46 -11.32
C ASN A 154 -5.49 11.16 -11.81
N PRO A 155 -4.44 11.43 -11.01
CA PRO A 155 -3.06 11.27 -11.44
C PRO A 155 -2.73 9.80 -11.75
N PRO A 156 -1.80 9.51 -12.69
CA PRO A 156 -1.32 8.14 -12.95
C PRO A 156 -0.45 7.60 -11.82
N VAL A 157 0.27 8.46 -11.11
CA VAL A 157 1.18 8.14 -10.01
C VAL A 157 0.69 8.73 -8.70
N LEU A 158 0.72 7.93 -7.64
CA LEU A 158 0.48 8.37 -6.27
C LEU A 158 1.73 8.12 -5.41
N LEU A 159 2.20 9.15 -4.74
CA LEU A 159 3.26 9.07 -3.74
C LEU A 159 2.63 9.32 -2.37
N MET A 160 2.87 8.42 -1.41
CA MET A 160 2.19 8.46 -0.12
C MET A 160 3.22 8.30 1.01
N ASP A 161 3.35 9.31 1.86
CA ASP A 161 4.27 9.29 3.01
C ASP A 161 3.46 9.06 4.30
N GLU A 162 3.50 7.83 4.83
CA GLU A 162 2.77 7.36 6.01
C GLU A 162 1.25 7.69 5.98
N PRO A 163 0.51 7.29 4.91
CA PRO A 163 -0.85 7.75 4.66
C PRO A 163 -1.87 7.32 5.71
N PHE A 164 -1.57 6.31 6.52
CA PHE A 164 -2.48 5.78 7.54
C PHE A 164 -1.94 5.93 8.98
N GLY A 165 -0.79 6.57 9.17
CA GLY A 165 -0.11 6.65 10.47
C GLY A 165 -0.93 7.30 11.59
N ALA A 166 -1.74 8.32 11.30
CA ALA A 166 -2.60 8.99 12.26
C ALA A 166 -4.04 8.45 12.34
N VAL A 167 -4.33 7.32 11.66
CA VAL A 167 -5.66 6.70 11.64
C VAL A 167 -5.78 5.68 12.77
N ASP A 168 -6.95 5.65 13.43
CA ASP A 168 -7.29 4.64 14.43
C ASP A 168 -7.15 3.22 13.85
N PRO A 169 -6.58 2.23 14.60
CA PRO A 169 -6.31 0.89 14.09
C PRO A 169 -7.53 0.15 13.50
N ILE A 170 -8.72 0.32 14.09
CA ILE A 170 -9.95 -0.34 13.62
C ILE A 170 -10.37 0.23 12.25
N VAL A 171 -10.29 1.56 12.11
CA VAL A 171 -10.65 2.26 10.88
C VAL A 171 -9.58 2.08 9.82
N ARG A 172 -8.30 1.97 10.24
CA ARG A 172 -7.14 1.84 9.35
C ARG A 172 -7.26 0.63 8.42
N GLY A 173 -7.52 -0.56 8.96
CA GLY A 173 -7.65 -1.78 8.17
C GLY A 173 -8.69 -1.65 7.05
N ARG A 174 -9.88 -1.14 7.39
CA ARG A 174 -10.94 -0.90 6.41
C ARG A 174 -10.55 0.10 5.33
N LEU A 175 -9.86 1.19 5.69
CA LEU A 175 -9.40 2.18 4.72
C LEU A 175 -8.33 1.62 3.79
N GLN A 176 -7.45 0.77 4.29
CA GLN A 176 -6.43 0.09 3.49
C GLN A 176 -7.08 -0.84 2.45
N GLU A 177 -8.08 -1.62 2.84
CA GLU A 177 -8.83 -2.49 1.93
C GLU A 177 -9.57 -1.68 0.85
N GLU A 178 -10.27 -0.61 1.26
CA GLU A 178 -10.96 0.29 0.33
C GLU A 178 -9.97 0.96 -0.64
N PHE A 179 -8.81 1.42 -0.14
CA PHE A 179 -7.77 2.01 -0.98
C PHE A 179 -7.20 1.00 -1.98
N ARG A 180 -6.89 -0.24 -1.56
CA ARG A 180 -6.42 -1.29 -2.47
C ARG A 180 -7.44 -1.61 -3.56
N ARG A 181 -8.72 -1.72 -3.20
CA ARG A 181 -9.79 -1.93 -4.18
C ARG A 181 -9.80 -0.84 -5.24
N LEU A 182 -9.80 0.42 -4.81
CA LEU A 182 -9.76 1.59 -5.67
C LEU A 182 -8.54 1.64 -6.58
N GLN A 183 -7.38 1.41 -6.00
CA GLN A 183 -6.13 1.43 -6.74
C GLN A 183 -6.17 0.39 -7.88
N ARG A 184 -6.71 -0.82 -7.63
CA ARG A 184 -6.91 -1.85 -8.65
C ARG A 184 -7.91 -1.42 -9.72
N GLU A 185 -9.07 -0.88 -9.31
CA GLU A 185 -10.11 -0.40 -10.22
C GLU A 185 -9.61 0.73 -11.14
N LEU A 186 -8.79 1.64 -10.59
CA LEU A 186 -8.26 2.80 -11.31
C LEU A 186 -6.91 2.56 -11.98
N GLY A 187 -6.26 1.41 -11.73
CA GLY A 187 -4.96 1.06 -12.31
C GLY A 187 -3.83 2.04 -11.93
N LYS A 188 -3.86 2.63 -10.72
CA LYS A 188 -2.87 3.64 -10.31
C LYS A 188 -1.57 3.01 -9.85
N THR A 189 -0.43 3.62 -10.25
CA THR A 189 0.89 3.25 -9.74
C THR A 189 1.14 3.99 -8.43
N VAL A 190 1.52 3.26 -7.39
CA VAL A 190 1.64 3.82 -6.04
C VAL A 190 3.02 3.51 -5.46
N VAL A 191 3.68 4.53 -4.91
CA VAL A 191 4.82 4.35 -4.01
C VAL A 191 4.42 4.84 -2.63
N MET A 192 4.41 3.95 -1.66
CA MET A 192 3.95 4.24 -0.30
C MET A 192 5.09 4.01 0.70
N VAL A 193 5.33 4.98 1.56
CA VAL A 193 6.24 4.85 2.71
C VAL A 193 5.46 4.48 3.95
N THR A 194 5.96 3.53 4.70
CA THR A 194 5.48 3.18 6.04
C THR A 194 6.64 2.73 6.94
N HIS A 195 6.44 2.80 8.24
CA HIS A 195 7.35 2.21 9.24
C HIS A 195 6.82 0.88 9.77
N ASP A 196 5.63 0.46 9.36
CA ASP A 196 4.95 -0.74 9.80
C ASP A 196 5.08 -1.84 8.74
N ILE A 197 5.76 -2.95 9.08
CA ILE A 197 5.94 -4.09 8.19
C ILE A 197 4.60 -4.78 7.86
N ASP A 198 3.67 -4.82 8.80
CA ASP A 198 2.35 -5.43 8.57
C ASP A 198 1.55 -4.61 7.54
N GLU A 199 1.64 -3.28 7.62
CA GLU A 199 1.09 -2.40 6.60
C GLU A 199 1.78 -2.60 5.24
N ALA A 200 3.12 -2.65 5.22
CA ALA A 200 3.89 -2.81 3.99
C ALA A 200 3.53 -4.10 3.24
N VAL A 201 3.47 -5.23 3.93
CA VAL A 201 3.16 -6.53 3.31
C VAL A 201 1.70 -6.67 2.93
N ARG A 202 0.79 -5.99 3.63
CA ARG A 202 -0.65 -6.01 3.35
C ARG A 202 -1.02 -5.13 2.16
N MET A 203 -0.34 -3.99 2.02
CA MET A 203 -0.62 -2.99 0.99
C MET A 203 0.16 -3.21 -0.29
N GLY A 204 1.42 -3.61 -0.21
CA GLY A 204 2.32 -3.67 -1.35
C GLY A 204 2.13 -4.93 -2.21
N ASP A 205 2.21 -4.77 -3.52
CA ASP A 205 2.46 -5.86 -4.45
C ASP A 205 3.95 -6.24 -4.40
N ARG A 206 4.82 -5.25 -4.11
CA ARG A 206 6.22 -5.44 -3.77
C ARG A 206 6.62 -4.59 -2.56
N VAL A 207 7.62 -5.07 -1.82
CA VAL A 207 8.13 -4.43 -0.61
C VAL A 207 9.63 -4.15 -0.78
N ALA A 208 10.02 -2.89 -0.64
CA ALA A 208 11.40 -2.45 -0.59
C ALA A 208 11.80 -2.21 0.88
N VAL A 209 12.65 -3.08 1.41
CA VAL A 209 13.15 -2.98 2.80
C VAL A 209 14.43 -2.16 2.80
N PHE A 210 14.39 -1.01 3.45
CA PHE A 210 15.52 -0.09 3.59
C PHE A 210 16.25 -0.34 4.92
N ALA A 211 17.57 -0.52 4.86
CA ALA A 211 18.46 -0.52 6.00
C ALA A 211 18.98 0.89 6.31
N GLU A 212 19.64 1.05 7.44
CA GLU A 212 20.33 2.29 7.80
C GLU A 212 21.32 2.75 6.72
N GLY A 213 21.52 4.05 6.60
CA GLY A 213 22.37 4.65 5.58
C GLY A 213 21.76 4.66 4.17
N GLY A 214 20.46 4.42 4.03
CA GLY A 214 19.75 4.52 2.75
C GLY A 214 20.00 3.36 1.78
N ARG A 215 20.44 2.22 2.29
CA ARG A 215 20.71 1.00 1.50
C ARG A 215 19.43 0.19 1.31
N LEU A 216 19.13 -0.21 0.09
CA LEU A 216 18.08 -1.20 -0.19
C LEU A 216 18.59 -2.59 0.22
N ALA A 217 18.00 -3.17 1.26
CA ALA A 217 18.37 -4.48 1.77
C ALA A 217 17.68 -5.63 1.01
N GLN A 218 16.40 -5.45 0.69
CA GLN A 218 15.64 -6.42 -0.12
C GLN A 218 14.53 -5.71 -0.88
N TYR A 219 14.27 -6.16 -2.11
CA TYR A 219 13.13 -5.71 -2.92
C TYR A 219 12.45 -6.91 -3.55
N ASP A 220 11.29 -7.30 -3.05
CA ASP A 220 10.62 -8.52 -3.48
C ASP A 220 9.11 -8.47 -3.19
N VAL A 221 8.39 -9.52 -3.61
CA VAL A 221 6.98 -9.71 -3.22
C VAL A 221 6.88 -9.98 -1.71
N PRO A 222 5.76 -9.61 -1.06
CA PRO A 222 5.59 -9.77 0.40
C PRO A 222 5.90 -11.17 0.92
N ALA A 223 5.46 -12.21 0.21
CA ALA A 223 5.69 -13.60 0.59
C ALA A 223 7.19 -13.97 0.63
N ALA A 224 8.00 -13.42 -0.31
CA ALA A 224 9.45 -13.66 -0.34
C ALA A 224 10.17 -12.88 0.77
N VAL A 225 9.80 -11.61 1.01
CA VAL A 225 10.36 -10.81 2.12
C VAL A 225 10.13 -11.50 3.47
N LEU A 226 8.94 -12.05 3.69
CA LEU A 226 8.59 -12.76 4.92
C LEU A 226 9.17 -14.20 4.98
N GLY A 227 9.28 -14.88 3.84
CA GLY A 227 9.66 -16.29 3.75
C GLY A 227 11.15 -16.55 3.58
N SER A 228 11.84 -15.65 2.89
CA SER A 228 13.26 -15.76 2.51
C SER A 228 13.97 -14.42 2.65
N PRO A 229 14.15 -13.91 3.89
CA PRO A 229 14.88 -12.67 4.12
C PRO A 229 16.27 -12.72 3.48
N ALA A 230 16.70 -11.65 2.83
CA ALA A 230 17.96 -11.57 2.09
C ALA A 230 19.19 -11.56 3.03
N ASP A 231 19.04 -11.03 4.23
CA ASP A 231 20.10 -10.96 5.25
C ASP A 231 19.51 -10.98 6.67
N ASP A 232 20.37 -11.03 7.68
CA ASP A 232 19.98 -11.05 9.10
C ASP A 232 19.23 -9.77 9.49
N PHE A 233 19.57 -8.61 8.90
CA PHE A 233 18.87 -7.37 9.15
C PHE A 233 17.39 -7.47 8.74
N VAL A 234 17.11 -7.97 7.53
CA VAL A 234 15.74 -8.18 7.07
C VAL A 234 15.02 -9.21 7.94
N ALA A 235 15.70 -10.30 8.30
CA ALA A 235 15.14 -11.34 9.18
C ALA A 235 14.70 -10.78 10.54
N ASP A 236 15.54 -9.95 11.16
CA ASP A 236 15.25 -9.29 12.43
C ASP A 236 14.15 -8.23 12.29
N PHE A 237 14.19 -7.45 11.21
CA PHE A 237 13.20 -6.41 10.92
C PHE A 237 11.79 -6.97 10.73
N VAL A 238 11.63 -8.07 9.99
CA VAL A 238 10.33 -8.74 9.83
C VAL A 238 9.92 -9.52 11.09
N GLY A 239 10.87 -9.86 11.95
CA GLY A 239 10.66 -10.44 13.27
C GLY A 239 10.19 -11.90 13.29
N ASN A 240 10.07 -12.45 14.50
CA ASN A 240 9.78 -13.89 14.72
C ASN A 240 8.34 -14.30 14.32
N SER A 241 7.39 -13.36 14.25
CA SER A 241 6.01 -13.62 13.82
C SER A 241 5.82 -13.70 12.30
N ARG A 242 6.91 -13.66 11.52
CA ARG A 242 6.89 -13.73 10.05
C ARG A 242 6.07 -14.91 9.49
N GLY A 243 6.10 -16.07 10.18
CA GLY A 243 5.31 -17.24 9.78
C GLY A 243 3.80 -16.97 9.81
N ILE A 244 3.32 -16.24 10.83
CA ILE A 244 1.91 -15.89 10.96
C ILE A 244 1.56 -14.80 9.94
N ARG A 245 2.42 -13.78 9.77
CA ARG A 245 2.23 -12.71 8.77
C ARG A 245 2.12 -13.23 7.35
N ARG A 246 2.79 -14.34 7.04
CA ARG A 246 2.69 -14.99 5.73
C ARG A 246 1.29 -15.47 5.41
N LEU A 247 0.50 -15.85 6.40
CA LEU A 247 -0.90 -16.23 6.21
C LEU A 247 -1.70 -15.09 5.55
N ALA A 248 -1.42 -13.84 5.94
CA ALA A 248 -2.13 -12.66 5.43
C ALA A 248 -1.83 -12.33 3.96
N VAL A 249 -0.72 -12.85 3.42
CA VAL A 249 -0.27 -12.56 2.03
C VAL A 249 -0.23 -13.80 1.15
N THR A 250 -0.61 -14.96 1.68
CA THR A 250 -0.64 -16.22 0.92
C THR A 250 -2.09 -16.53 0.53
N PRO A 251 -2.43 -16.51 -0.76
CA PRO A 251 -3.76 -16.93 -1.23
C PRO A 251 -3.97 -18.42 -1.04
N ILE A 252 -5.23 -18.84 -1.06
CA ILE A 252 -5.59 -20.26 -1.09
C ILE A 252 -5.26 -20.80 -2.48
N ASP A 253 -4.48 -21.88 -2.55
CA ASP A 253 -4.16 -22.59 -3.80
C ASP A 253 -5.07 -23.83 -3.93
N GLU A 254 -5.60 -24.10 -5.13
CA GLU A 254 -6.39 -25.30 -5.41
C GLU A 254 -5.64 -26.58 -5.08
N ALA A 255 -4.31 -26.61 -5.24
CA ALA A 255 -3.46 -27.75 -4.90
C ALA A 255 -3.45 -28.13 -3.40
N LEU A 256 -3.93 -27.24 -2.55
CA LEU A 256 -4.06 -27.46 -1.09
C LEU A 256 -5.38 -28.10 -0.70
N LEU A 257 -6.35 -28.09 -1.62
CA LEU A 257 -7.71 -28.54 -1.36
C LEU A 257 -7.80 -30.06 -1.39
N GLU A 258 -8.57 -30.58 -0.45
CA GLU A 258 -8.89 -32.01 -0.36
C GLU A 258 -10.34 -32.24 -0.82
N PRO A 259 -10.69 -33.44 -1.34
CA PRO A 259 -12.07 -33.75 -1.66
C PRO A 259 -12.94 -33.76 -0.38
N LEU A 260 -14.23 -33.55 -0.55
CA LEU A 260 -15.21 -33.51 0.56
C LEU A 260 -15.47 -34.91 1.18
N ASP A 261 -14.89 -35.96 0.61
CA ASP A 261 -15.13 -37.36 0.99
C ASP A 261 -14.76 -37.60 2.47
N GLY A 262 -15.73 -38.12 3.23
CA GLY A 262 -15.53 -38.46 4.65
C GLY A 262 -15.66 -37.27 5.62
N VAL A 263 -15.98 -36.07 5.14
CA VAL A 263 -16.23 -34.91 6.00
C VAL A 263 -17.67 -34.92 6.49
N SER A 264 -17.88 -34.90 7.82
CA SER A 264 -19.20 -34.75 8.40
C SER A 264 -19.73 -33.31 8.17
N ALA A 265 -21.02 -33.17 7.89
CA ALA A 265 -21.64 -31.85 7.75
C ALA A 265 -21.49 -30.99 9.04
N GLY A 266 -21.32 -31.64 10.21
CA GLY A 266 -21.06 -30.96 11.47
C GLY A 266 -19.64 -30.35 11.57
N ASP A 267 -18.68 -30.86 10.82
CA ASP A 267 -17.28 -30.44 10.86
C ASP A 267 -16.92 -29.40 9.78
N LEU A 268 -17.86 -29.14 8.86
CA LEU A 268 -17.68 -28.17 7.77
C LEU A 268 -18.04 -26.76 8.23
N ALA A 269 -17.11 -25.83 8.10
CA ALA A 269 -17.36 -24.40 8.24
C ALA A 269 -18.01 -23.81 6.96
N ALA A 270 -18.50 -22.58 7.07
CA ALA A 270 -18.98 -21.82 5.91
C ALA A 270 -17.95 -21.77 4.79
N ALA A 271 -18.42 -21.75 3.53
CA ALA A 271 -17.51 -21.70 2.39
C ALA A 271 -16.92 -20.29 2.22
N ILE A 272 -15.60 -20.24 1.92
CA ILE A 272 -14.84 -19.03 1.57
C ILE A 272 -14.51 -19.04 0.09
N ASP A 273 -14.26 -17.86 -0.49
CA ASP A 273 -13.79 -17.76 -1.87
C ASP A 273 -12.30 -18.14 -1.99
N ILE A 274 -11.91 -18.72 -3.12
CA ILE A 274 -10.52 -19.15 -3.37
C ILE A 274 -9.54 -17.96 -3.39
N ASP A 275 -10.03 -16.76 -3.71
CA ASP A 275 -9.22 -15.54 -3.74
C ASP A 275 -8.91 -14.99 -2.33
N ALA A 276 -9.47 -15.60 -1.29
CA ALA A 276 -9.17 -15.25 0.10
C ALA A 276 -7.77 -15.73 0.53
N THR A 277 -7.26 -15.13 1.60
CA THR A 277 -5.97 -15.48 2.18
C THR A 277 -6.07 -16.66 3.15
N LEU A 278 -4.93 -17.30 3.43
CA LEU A 278 -4.86 -18.35 4.46
C LEU A 278 -5.18 -17.80 5.87
N GLU A 279 -4.93 -16.51 6.15
CA GLU A 279 -5.31 -15.85 7.40
C GLU A 279 -6.84 -15.81 7.54
N GLU A 280 -7.54 -15.37 6.50
CA GLU A 280 -9.00 -15.31 6.48
C GLU A 280 -9.62 -16.70 6.63
N ALA A 281 -9.03 -17.70 5.93
CA ALA A 281 -9.45 -19.09 6.05
C ALA A 281 -9.29 -19.63 7.48
N LEU A 282 -8.14 -19.39 8.10
CA LEU A 282 -7.87 -19.78 9.48
C LEU A 282 -8.81 -19.07 10.46
N ALA A 283 -9.07 -17.78 10.26
CA ALA A 283 -10.00 -17.01 11.09
C ALA A 283 -11.43 -17.56 11.06
N VAL A 284 -11.91 -18.00 9.88
CA VAL A 284 -13.24 -18.65 9.77
C VAL A 284 -13.26 -19.99 10.52
N LEU A 285 -12.24 -20.84 10.33
CA LEU A 285 -12.15 -22.13 11.04
C LEU A 285 -12.17 -21.94 12.56
N MET A 286 -11.38 -20.99 13.07
CA MET A 286 -11.32 -20.70 14.52
C MET A 286 -12.62 -20.08 15.05
N ARG A 287 -13.25 -19.16 14.31
CA ARG A 287 -14.49 -18.51 14.73
C ARG A 287 -15.65 -19.48 14.79
N GLU A 288 -15.74 -20.44 13.86
CA GLU A 288 -16.81 -21.41 13.77
C GLU A 288 -16.53 -22.71 14.52
N ASP A 289 -15.31 -22.85 15.07
CA ASP A 289 -14.83 -24.06 15.77
C ASP A 289 -15.05 -25.31 14.93
N LYS A 290 -14.58 -25.29 13.66
CA LYS A 290 -14.76 -26.37 12.69
C LYS A 290 -13.43 -26.97 12.25
N ALA A 291 -13.48 -28.23 11.84
CA ALA A 291 -12.31 -28.98 11.43
C ALA A 291 -11.86 -28.66 9.99
N VAL A 292 -12.81 -28.30 9.12
CA VAL A 292 -12.54 -28.06 7.69
C VAL A 292 -13.35 -26.88 7.17
N LEU A 293 -12.82 -26.19 6.16
CA LEU A 293 -13.42 -25.02 5.52
C LEU A 293 -13.73 -25.35 4.06
N GLY A 294 -14.97 -25.10 3.64
CA GLY A 294 -15.32 -25.19 2.22
C GLY A 294 -14.66 -24.07 1.41
N VAL A 295 -14.14 -24.39 0.23
CA VAL A 295 -13.58 -23.39 -0.70
C VAL A 295 -14.34 -23.41 -2.01
N ARG A 296 -14.66 -22.23 -2.55
CA ARG A 296 -15.43 -22.05 -3.77
C ARG A 296 -14.79 -21.00 -4.68
N ARG A 297 -15.14 -21.04 -5.95
CA ARG A 297 -14.90 -19.96 -6.92
C ARG A 297 -16.26 -19.53 -7.49
N GLY A 298 -16.76 -18.39 -7.01
CA GLY A 298 -18.15 -17.99 -7.29
C GLY A 298 -19.16 -19.05 -6.81
N PRO A 299 -20.04 -19.60 -7.68
CA PRO A 299 -21.00 -20.64 -7.30
C PRO A 299 -20.41 -22.06 -7.26
N ARG A 300 -19.19 -22.26 -7.79
CA ARG A 300 -18.56 -23.59 -7.92
C ARG A 300 -17.79 -23.95 -6.67
N PHE A 301 -18.18 -25.05 -6.02
CA PHE A 301 -17.40 -25.67 -4.94
C PHE A 301 -16.15 -26.35 -5.49
N LEU A 302 -14.99 -26.12 -4.90
CA LEU A 302 -13.68 -26.65 -5.34
C LEU A 302 -13.17 -27.79 -4.47
N GLY A 303 -13.45 -27.75 -3.17
CA GLY A 303 -12.96 -28.71 -2.20
C GLY A 303 -12.95 -28.14 -0.80
N VAL A 304 -12.25 -28.81 0.11
CA VAL A 304 -12.11 -28.38 1.51
C VAL A 304 -10.67 -28.06 1.84
N LEU A 305 -10.48 -27.03 2.65
CA LEU A 305 -9.18 -26.65 3.23
C LEU A 305 -9.14 -27.09 4.69
N THR A 306 -8.06 -27.77 5.05
CA THR A 306 -7.83 -28.26 6.42
C THR A 306 -6.73 -27.43 7.09
N PRO A 307 -6.62 -27.41 8.46
CA PRO A 307 -5.49 -26.82 9.17
C PRO A 307 -4.14 -27.39 8.72
N ASN A 308 -4.10 -28.69 8.38
CA ASN A 308 -2.90 -29.34 7.82
C ASN A 308 -2.57 -28.80 6.42
N GLY A 309 -3.58 -28.54 5.59
CA GLY A 309 -3.43 -27.86 4.29
C GLY A 309 -2.81 -26.48 4.43
N ILE A 310 -3.30 -25.67 5.38
CA ILE A 310 -2.74 -24.35 5.71
C ILE A 310 -1.27 -24.46 6.15
N HIS A 311 -0.94 -25.40 7.04
CA HIS A 311 0.43 -25.62 7.48
C HIS A 311 1.35 -26.08 6.33
N ARG A 312 0.87 -26.93 5.43
CA ARG A 312 1.60 -27.37 4.22
C ARG A 312 1.90 -26.19 3.30
N ALA A 313 0.90 -25.33 3.03
CA ALA A 313 1.06 -24.12 2.22
C ALA A 313 2.17 -23.20 2.76
N LEU A 314 2.22 -22.99 4.07
CA LEU A 314 3.28 -22.19 4.69
C LEU A 314 4.67 -22.79 4.51
N ARG A 315 4.82 -24.11 4.51
CA ARG A 315 6.11 -24.78 4.25
C ARG A 315 6.53 -24.70 2.78
N ASP A 316 5.58 -24.89 1.87
CA ASP A 316 5.89 -24.99 0.44
C ASP A 316 6.18 -23.60 -0.16
N SER A 317 5.55 -22.53 0.34
CA SER A 317 5.86 -21.15 -0.06
C SER A 317 7.29 -20.69 0.36
N VAL A 318 7.96 -21.38 1.32
CA VAL A 318 9.40 -21.19 1.60
C VAL A 318 10.27 -21.85 0.53
N ARG A 319 9.81 -22.95 -0.04
CA ARG A 319 10.59 -23.72 -1.03
C ARG A 319 10.51 -23.12 -2.43
N SER A 320 9.38 -22.51 -2.78
CA SER A 320 9.18 -21.85 -4.09
C SER A 320 9.86 -20.50 -4.20
N ALA A 321 10.28 -19.89 -3.08
CA ALA A 321 10.98 -18.60 -3.02
C ALA A 321 12.52 -18.76 -3.00
N ARG A 322 13.05 -19.99 -3.10
CA ARG A 322 14.47 -20.31 -3.28
C ARG A 322 14.72 -20.76 -4.70
#